data_781a95a3b4809c308b3daf98ea3dcfa8
#
_entry.id   781a95a3b4809c308b3daf98ea3dcfa8
#
_cell.length_a   1.000
_cell.length_b   1.000
_cell.length_c   1.000
_cell.angle_alpha   90.00
_cell.angle_beta   90.00
_cell.angle_gamma   90.00
#
_symmetry.space_group_name_H-M   'P 1'
#
loop_
_entity.id
_entity.type
_entity.pdbx_description
1 polymer ?
#
loop_
_entity_poly.entity_id
_entity_poly.type
_entity_poly.pdbx_seq_one_letter_code
_entity_poly.pdbx_strand_id
1 'polypeptide(L)'
;MKKTIIFLILLTISISTISLGYDTSSSYIWSTDAETSPVTSSITSNTTSSNTLETNSQIETSNSLNLESGAAILIEQSTGQILYEHNAHEQLRPASVTKVMSILLIMEQIDSGNLSYTDTVPCSENARSMGGSQIWLDPRETLTVDEMLKAICVVSANDCVVAMAEHIAGSEEAFVQMMNDKAKKLGMNDTTFKNCHGIDEDGHVTSAYDIALMSRELLTKHPNITKYTTIWMDSLRGGKSQLVNTNKLIKTYRGITGLKTGSTSLALYNLSASATRDGLSLIAVIMKAPSTKVRFAEAQKLLDYGFNKFSFKIFGNRGDVIQSVSVNKGVKNSTDAVLENSAGTLIEKGKENQVTQSIEINPNIEAPIKKGDVVGKVVFSLDGNELSSTNLVASCDVDKINLFTMSKKIIYSWIDLLRS
;
A
#
# COMPACT_ATOMS: atom_id res chain seq x y z
N MET A 1 53.85 14.03 40.09
CA MET A 1 53.73 15.36 39.46
C MET A 1 53.87 15.15 37.93
N LYS A 2 52.81 15.00 37.19
CA LYS A 2 52.81 14.97 35.71
C LYS A 2 51.75 15.97 35.25
N LYS A 3 52.16 16.99 34.48
CA LYS A 3 51.38 18.08 33.97
C LYS A 3 50.67 17.60 32.70
N THR A 4 49.36 17.68 32.67
CA THR A 4 48.51 17.44 31.51
C THR A 4 48.34 18.76 30.73
N ILE A 5 48.74 18.78 29.47
CA ILE A 5 48.58 19.91 28.57
C ILE A 5 47.27 19.64 27.78
N ILE A 6 46.30 20.54 27.95
CA ILE A 6 45.05 20.57 27.17
C ILE A 6 45.30 21.41 25.93
N PHE A 7 45.11 20.84 24.76
CA PHE A 7 45.14 21.55 23.45
C PHE A 7 43.68 21.91 23.08
N LEU A 8 43.40 23.19 23.06
CA LEU A 8 42.11 23.76 22.64
C LEU A 8 42.21 24.07 21.13
N ILE A 9 41.45 23.35 20.32
CA ILE A 9 41.31 23.66 18.88
C ILE A 9 40.02 24.45 18.69
N LEU A 10 40.17 25.72 18.36
CA LEU A 10 39.09 26.60 17.89
C LEU A 10 38.83 26.33 16.41
N LEU A 11 37.64 25.82 16.10
CA LEU A 11 37.14 25.64 14.74
C LEU A 11 36.27 26.85 14.39
N THR A 12 36.76 27.74 13.52
CA THR A 12 35.98 28.84 12.95
C THR A 12 35.18 28.35 11.76
N ILE A 13 33.84 28.37 11.86
CA ILE A 13 32.92 28.06 10.77
C ILE A 13 32.60 29.37 10.07
N SER A 14 33.01 29.48 8.79
CA SER A 14 32.61 30.56 7.89
C SER A 14 31.24 30.24 7.30
N ILE A 15 30.24 31.05 7.59
CA ILE A 15 28.90 30.97 7.01
C ILE A 15 28.91 31.80 5.71
N SER A 16 28.78 31.12 4.58
CA SER A 16 28.55 31.76 3.26
C SER A 16 27.03 31.84 3.04
N THR A 17 26.50 33.05 3.05
CA THR A 17 25.12 33.35 2.68
C THR A 17 24.96 33.32 1.18
N ILE A 18 24.19 32.38 0.65
CA ILE A 18 23.74 32.39 -0.75
C ILE A 18 22.37 33.07 -0.80
N SER A 19 22.34 34.24 -1.44
CA SER A 19 21.12 34.96 -1.76
C SER A 19 20.50 34.36 -3.04
N LEU A 20 19.31 33.76 -2.92
CA LEU A 20 18.49 33.36 -4.06
C LEU A 20 17.48 34.49 -4.35
N GLY A 21 17.67 35.15 -5.48
CA GLY A 21 16.74 36.13 -6.03
C GLY A 21 15.48 35.44 -6.55
N TYR A 22 14.32 35.90 -6.09
CA TYR A 22 13.02 35.59 -6.69
C TYR A 22 12.76 36.49 -7.88
N ASP A 23 12.56 35.90 -9.05
CA ASP A 23 12.08 36.59 -10.24
C ASP A 23 10.56 36.34 -10.35
N THR A 24 9.81 37.43 -10.17
CA THR A 24 8.35 37.47 -10.32
C THR A 24 8.02 38.20 -11.62
N SER A 25 7.72 37.46 -12.68
CA SER A 25 6.81 37.98 -13.73
C SER A 25 6.54 36.89 -14.80
N SER A 26 5.35 36.37 -14.83
CA SER A 26 4.74 35.91 -16.08
C SER A 26 3.22 36.02 -15.95
N SER A 27 2.72 37.06 -16.58
CA SER A 27 1.30 37.35 -16.83
C SER A 27 0.76 36.43 -17.91
N TYR A 28 -0.29 35.66 -17.64
CA TYR A 28 -1.07 34.98 -18.67
C TYR A 28 -2.28 35.82 -19.08
N ILE A 29 -2.30 36.17 -20.36
CA ILE A 29 -3.39 36.87 -21.05
C ILE A 29 -4.44 35.83 -21.45
N TRP A 30 -5.71 36.10 -21.10
CA TRP A 30 -6.89 35.41 -21.60
C TRP A 30 -7.24 35.94 -22.99
N SER A 31 -7.42 35.06 -23.98
CA SER A 31 -8.17 35.39 -25.20
C SER A 31 -9.39 34.47 -25.33
N THR A 32 -10.54 35.05 -25.20
CA THR A 32 -11.84 34.56 -25.71
C THR A 32 -11.87 34.78 -27.18
N ASP A 33 -12.30 33.78 -27.96
CA ASP A 33 -13.23 34.01 -29.09
C ASP A 33 -13.86 32.68 -29.54
N ALA A 34 -15.17 32.74 -29.67
CA ALA A 34 -16.04 31.72 -30.20
C ALA A 34 -16.08 31.81 -31.75
N GLU A 35 -16.34 30.71 -32.44
CA GLU A 35 -17.47 30.60 -33.40
C GLU A 35 -17.42 29.31 -34.26
N THR A 36 -18.53 28.64 -34.25
CA THR A 36 -19.34 28.02 -35.35
C THR A 36 -18.86 26.79 -36.10
N SER A 37 -19.76 25.81 -36.06
CA SER A 37 -19.94 24.57 -36.85
C SER A 37 -20.24 24.85 -38.36
N PRO A 38 -20.58 23.83 -39.19
CA PRO A 38 -20.12 22.45 -39.40
C PRO A 38 -19.86 22.19 -40.90
N VAL A 39 -19.07 21.14 -41.22
CA VAL A 39 -19.17 20.52 -42.57
C VAL A 39 -18.97 19.01 -42.48
N THR A 40 -20.00 18.33 -42.97
CA THR A 40 -20.06 16.89 -43.25
C THR A 40 -19.26 16.57 -44.52
N SER A 41 -18.43 15.54 -44.48
CA SER A 41 -18.17 14.72 -45.67
C SER A 41 -17.59 13.35 -45.26
N SER A 42 -18.30 12.35 -45.67
CA SER A 42 -17.94 10.92 -45.74
C SER A 42 -16.76 10.69 -46.69
N ILE A 43 -15.85 9.80 -46.36
CA ILE A 43 -15.18 8.88 -47.29
C ILE A 43 -14.46 7.74 -46.53
N THR A 44 -14.96 6.52 -46.71
CA THR A 44 -14.37 5.21 -46.94
C THR A 44 -13.02 4.81 -46.33
N SER A 45 -13.13 3.80 -45.47
CA SER A 45 -12.27 2.62 -45.24
C SER A 45 -10.85 2.58 -45.82
N ASN A 46 -9.87 2.39 -44.92
CA ASN A 46 -8.83 1.40 -45.11
C ASN A 46 -8.35 0.83 -43.74
N THR A 47 -8.53 -0.47 -43.64
CA THR A 47 -8.13 -1.34 -42.55
C THR A 47 -6.60 -1.42 -42.49
N THR A 48 -6.01 -1.06 -41.38
CA THR A 48 -4.67 -1.54 -41.03
C THR A 48 -4.72 -2.02 -39.59
N SER A 49 -4.68 -3.30 -39.42
CA SER A 49 -4.65 -4.02 -38.16
C SER A 49 -3.34 -3.72 -37.44
N SER A 50 -3.39 -2.95 -36.39
CA SER A 50 -2.35 -2.95 -35.36
C SER A 50 -2.80 -3.86 -34.24
N ASN A 51 -2.23 -5.05 -34.19
CA ASN A 51 -2.37 -6.00 -33.08
C ASN A 51 -1.76 -5.39 -31.81
N THR A 52 -2.59 -4.79 -31.01
CA THR A 52 -2.31 -4.57 -29.59
C THR A 52 -2.63 -5.90 -28.89
N LEU A 53 -1.62 -6.61 -28.47
CA LEU A 53 -1.74 -7.77 -27.60
C LEU A 53 -2.23 -7.30 -26.23
N GLU A 54 -3.54 -7.20 -26.06
CA GLU A 54 -4.18 -7.21 -24.74
C GLU A 54 -4.07 -8.63 -24.21
N THR A 55 -3.13 -8.85 -23.31
CA THR A 55 -3.03 -10.09 -22.52
C THR A 55 -4.16 -10.10 -21.50
N ASN A 56 -5.39 -10.36 -21.97
CA ASN A 56 -6.48 -10.74 -21.09
C ASN A 56 -6.25 -12.19 -20.65
N SER A 57 -5.57 -12.40 -19.54
CA SER A 57 -5.65 -13.66 -18.80
C SER A 57 -7.04 -13.72 -18.13
N GLN A 58 -8.04 -14.16 -18.90
CA GLN A 58 -9.32 -14.55 -18.36
C GLN A 58 -9.10 -15.80 -17.50
N ILE A 59 -8.98 -15.60 -16.18
CA ILE A 59 -9.14 -16.71 -15.23
C ILE A 59 -10.59 -17.17 -15.38
N GLU A 60 -10.76 -18.42 -15.83
CA GLU A 60 -12.08 -19.04 -15.91
C GLU A 60 -12.75 -18.98 -14.54
N THR A 61 -13.71 -18.08 -14.38
CA THR A 61 -14.50 -17.89 -13.17
C THR A 61 -15.61 -18.94 -13.09
N SER A 62 -15.25 -20.22 -13.02
CA SER A 62 -16.21 -21.32 -12.92
C SER A 62 -16.37 -21.85 -11.47
N ASN A 63 -16.37 -20.98 -10.47
CA ASN A 63 -16.85 -21.33 -9.14
C ASN A 63 -17.71 -20.18 -8.60
N SER A 64 -18.99 -20.21 -8.95
CA SER A 64 -19.96 -19.28 -8.36
C SER A 64 -20.07 -19.56 -6.84
N LEU A 65 -19.40 -18.71 -6.06
CA LEU A 65 -19.58 -18.70 -4.62
C LEU A 65 -20.97 -18.12 -4.31
N ASN A 66 -22.07 -18.70 -4.66
CA ASN A 66 -23.41 -18.18 -4.44
C ASN A 66 -23.46 -17.21 -3.24
N LEU A 67 -23.35 -15.91 -3.51
CA LEU A 67 -23.40 -14.83 -2.52
C LEU A 67 -24.75 -14.13 -2.61
N GLU A 68 -25.30 -13.73 -1.46
CA GLU A 68 -26.52 -12.95 -1.35
C GLU A 68 -26.26 -11.43 -1.36
N SER A 69 -24.99 -11.04 -1.12
CA SER A 69 -24.55 -9.64 -1.10
C SER A 69 -24.59 -9.03 -2.49
N GLY A 70 -24.87 -7.72 -2.60
CA GLY A 70 -24.97 -7.01 -3.89
C GLY A 70 -23.64 -6.96 -4.63
N ALA A 71 -22.52 -6.79 -3.92
CA ALA A 71 -21.18 -6.80 -4.51
C ALA A 71 -20.14 -7.41 -3.56
N ALA A 72 -19.12 -8.04 -4.13
CA ALA A 72 -18.03 -8.65 -3.35
C ALA A 72 -16.74 -8.73 -4.17
N ILE A 73 -15.60 -8.70 -3.48
CA ILE A 73 -14.29 -8.94 -4.07
C ILE A 73 -13.35 -9.60 -3.04
N LEU A 74 -12.47 -10.46 -3.54
CA LEU A 74 -11.34 -11.01 -2.80
C LEU A 74 -10.06 -10.70 -3.55
N ILE A 75 -9.09 -10.08 -2.88
CA ILE A 75 -7.77 -9.82 -3.44
C ILE A 75 -6.66 -10.38 -2.55
N GLU A 76 -5.51 -10.67 -3.15
CA GLU A 76 -4.26 -10.88 -2.42
C GLU A 76 -3.64 -9.50 -2.08
N GLN A 77 -3.25 -9.32 -0.81
CA GLN A 77 -2.87 -8.01 -0.27
C GLN A 77 -1.59 -7.45 -0.89
N SER A 78 -0.55 -8.27 -1.09
CA SER A 78 0.77 -7.77 -1.53
C SER A 78 0.77 -7.40 -3.01
N THR A 79 0.22 -8.23 -3.86
CA THR A 79 0.18 -8.04 -5.32
C THR A 79 -1.02 -7.23 -5.79
N GLY A 80 -2.14 -7.28 -5.06
CA GLY A 80 -3.43 -6.75 -5.49
C GLY A 80 -4.16 -7.67 -6.48
N GLN A 81 -3.67 -8.90 -6.71
CA GLN A 81 -4.31 -9.84 -7.61
C GLN A 81 -5.73 -10.18 -7.15
N ILE A 82 -6.68 -10.06 -8.07
CA ILE A 82 -8.08 -10.41 -7.84
C ILE A 82 -8.22 -11.93 -7.88
N LEU A 83 -8.81 -12.52 -6.85
CA LEU A 83 -9.04 -13.96 -6.72
C LEU A 83 -10.51 -14.34 -6.90
N TYR A 84 -11.40 -13.41 -6.65
CA TYR A 84 -12.83 -13.51 -6.85
C TYR A 84 -13.45 -12.11 -6.95
N GLU A 85 -14.42 -11.95 -7.82
CA GLU A 85 -15.23 -10.73 -7.91
C GLU A 85 -16.68 -11.03 -8.28
N HIS A 86 -17.57 -10.20 -7.76
CA HIS A 86 -18.99 -10.19 -8.07
C HIS A 86 -19.49 -8.74 -7.99
N ASN A 87 -19.96 -8.18 -9.10
CA ASN A 87 -20.39 -6.79 -9.22
C ASN A 87 -19.40 -5.79 -8.58
N ALA A 88 -18.08 -6.07 -8.69
CA ALA A 88 -17.05 -5.40 -7.91
C ALA A 88 -16.98 -3.88 -8.14
N HIS A 89 -17.44 -3.40 -9.29
CA HIS A 89 -17.47 -1.99 -9.70
C HIS A 89 -18.86 -1.31 -9.55
N GLU A 90 -19.87 -2.03 -8.99
CA GLU A 90 -21.17 -1.39 -8.71
C GLU A 90 -20.99 -0.29 -7.66
N GLN A 91 -21.45 0.94 -8.00
CA GLN A 91 -21.44 2.06 -7.07
C GLN A 91 -22.51 1.88 -6.00
N LEU A 92 -22.08 1.69 -4.77
CA LEU A 92 -22.92 1.44 -3.60
C LEU A 92 -22.56 2.40 -2.45
N ARG A 93 -23.49 2.59 -1.51
CA ARG A 93 -23.25 3.38 -0.30
C ARG A 93 -22.28 2.62 0.63
N PRO A 94 -21.15 3.22 1.04
CA PRO A 94 -20.13 2.54 1.87
C PRO A 94 -20.51 2.39 3.34
N ALA A 95 -21.40 3.24 3.87
CA ALA A 95 -21.57 3.41 5.30
C ALA A 95 -20.21 3.65 5.99
N SER A 96 -20.02 3.20 7.23
CA SER A 96 -18.77 3.42 7.99
C SER A 96 -17.53 2.70 7.42
N VAL A 97 -17.61 1.97 6.30
CA VAL A 97 -16.41 1.50 5.59
C VAL A 97 -15.64 2.70 4.98
N THR A 98 -16.30 3.83 4.76
CA THR A 98 -15.69 5.15 4.48
C THR A 98 -14.47 5.44 5.37
N LYS A 99 -14.55 5.07 6.65
CA LYS A 99 -13.50 5.34 7.63
C LYS A 99 -12.17 4.62 7.34
N VAL A 100 -12.14 3.66 6.41
CA VAL A 100 -10.87 3.09 5.94
C VAL A 100 -10.02 4.17 5.28
N MET A 101 -10.64 5.04 4.45
CA MET A 101 -9.94 6.19 3.86
C MET A 101 -9.53 7.21 4.92
N SER A 102 -10.41 7.51 5.87
CA SER A 102 -10.09 8.44 6.96
C SER A 102 -8.91 7.94 7.81
N ILE A 103 -8.92 6.64 8.16
CA ILE A 103 -7.82 5.99 8.89
C ILE A 103 -6.54 6.02 8.05
N LEU A 104 -6.61 5.76 6.74
CA LEU A 104 -5.46 5.83 5.84
C LEU A 104 -4.79 7.21 5.89
N LEU A 105 -5.56 8.28 5.77
CA LEU A 105 -5.03 9.64 5.85
C LEU A 105 -4.44 9.98 7.23
N ILE A 106 -5.07 9.51 8.32
CA ILE A 106 -4.53 9.67 9.67
C ILE A 106 -3.16 8.97 9.79
N MET A 107 -3.07 7.73 9.29
CA MET A 107 -1.82 6.97 9.34
C MET A 107 -0.74 7.59 8.45
N GLU A 108 -1.09 8.17 7.31
CA GLU A 108 -0.14 8.94 6.48
C GLU A 108 0.45 10.15 7.21
N GLN A 109 -0.37 10.89 7.98
CA GLN A 109 0.12 12.00 8.78
C GLN A 109 1.07 11.54 9.89
N ILE A 110 0.77 10.39 10.51
CA ILE A 110 1.64 9.82 11.55
C ILE A 110 2.98 9.36 10.96
N ASP A 111 2.95 8.61 9.86
CA ASP A 111 4.17 8.06 9.26
C ASP A 111 5.04 9.13 8.60
N SER A 112 4.45 10.26 8.18
CA SER A 112 5.19 11.45 7.71
C SER A 112 5.75 12.32 8.83
N GLY A 113 5.41 12.02 10.09
CA GLY A 113 5.86 12.79 11.26
C GLY A 113 5.09 14.10 11.51
N ASN A 114 4.01 14.34 10.77
CA ASN A 114 3.16 15.52 10.97
C ASN A 114 2.20 15.35 12.15
N LEU A 115 1.98 14.12 12.61
CA LEU A 115 1.10 13.77 13.71
C LEU A 115 1.76 12.70 14.58
N SER A 116 1.65 12.84 15.91
CA SER A 116 2.13 11.84 16.87
C SER A 116 0.96 11.14 17.54
N TYR A 117 1.14 9.87 17.90
CA TYR A 117 0.16 9.12 18.70
C TYR A 117 -0.18 9.78 20.05
N THR A 118 0.73 10.59 20.59
CA THR A 118 0.58 11.29 21.87
C THR A 118 -0.03 12.68 21.75
N ASP A 119 -0.20 13.19 20.51
CA ASP A 119 -0.83 14.49 20.31
C ASP A 119 -2.28 14.46 20.78
N THR A 120 -2.73 15.57 21.38
CA THR A 120 -4.08 15.69 21.89
C THR A 120 -5.00 16.33 20.86
N VAL A 121 -6.16 15.74 20.66
CA VAL A 121 -7.17 16.17 19.70
C VAL A 121 -8.35 16.78 20.48
N PRO A 122 -8.68 18.07 20.28
CA PRO A 122 -9.85 18.69 20.89
C PRO A 122 -11.14 18.21 20.23
N CYS A 123 -12.23 18.21 20.99
CA CYS A 123 -13.57 17.96 20.46
C CYS A 123 -14.24 19.30 20.10
N SER A 124 -14.62 19.47 18.83
CA SER A 124 -15.45 20.59 18.39
C SER A 124 -16.94 20.36 18.68
N GLU A 125 -17.76 21.40 18.60
CA GLU A 125 -19.21 21.25 18.67
C GLU A 125 -19.76 20.43 17.47
N ASN A 126 -19.12 20.53 16.30
CA ASN A 126 -19.47 19.70 15.14
C ASN A 126 -19.20 18.23 15.45
N ALA A 127 -18.00 17.87 15.86
CA ALA A 127 -17.65 16.49 16.24
C ALA A 127 -18.58 15.93 17.33
N ARG A 128 -18.87 16.72 18.38
CA ARG A 128 -19.82 16.36 19.45
C ARG A 128 -21.24 16.08 18.93
N SER A 129 -21.68 16.82 17.91
CA SER A 129 -23.04 16.71 17.38
C SER A 129 -23.28 15.47 16.53
N MET A 130 -22.22 14.71 16.22
CA MET A 130 -22.31 13.54 15.36
C MET A 130 -23.25 12.47 15.91
N GLY A 131 -24.09 11.96 15.02
CA GLY A 131 -24.98 10.83 15.31
C GLY A 131 -24.36 9.46 14.99
N GLY A 132 -25.12 8.42 15.20
CA GLY A 132 -24.70 7.04 14.91
C GLY A 132 -23.73 6.47 15.94
N SER A 133 -22.73 5.72 15.49
CA SER A 133 -21.68 5.17 16.38
C SER A 133 -20.78 6.27 16.89
N GLN A 134 -20.63 6.38 18.23
CA GLN A 134 -19.88 7.44 18.87
C GLN A 134 -19.43 7.02 20.27
N ILE A 135 -18.47 7.75 20.83
CA ILE A 135 -18.04 7.61 22.23
C ILE A 135 -18.51 8.77 23.11
N TRP A 136 -19.37 9.65 22.54
CA TRP A 136 -19.90 10.87 23.18
C TRP A 136 -18.76 11.78 23.66
N LEU A 137 -17.96 12.29 22.69
CA LEU A 137 -16.93 13.28 22.97
C LEU A 137 -17.54 14.53 23.61
N ASP A 138 -16.85 15.07 24.63
CA ASP A 138 -17.23 16.31 25.30
C ASP A 138 -16.25 17.41 24.88
N PRO A 139 -16.72 18.62 24.48
CA PRO A 139 -15.83 19.74 24.14
C PRO A 139 -14.86 20.16 25.24
N ARG A 140 -15.09 19.71 26.48
CA ARG A 140 -14.21 19.96 27.61
C ARG A 140 -13.13 18.87 27.80
N GLU A 141 -13.14 17.83 27.00
CA GLU A 141 -12.12 16.79 27.03
C GLU A 141 -11.22 16.82 25.79
N THR A 142 -10.03 16.28 25.95
CA THR A 142 -9.13 15.97 24.86
C THR A 142 -8.73 14.50 24.98
N LEU A 143 -8.70 13.79 23.87
CA LEU A 143 -8.15 12.45 23.77
C LEU A 143 -6.89 12.49 22.89
N THR A 144 -6.01 11.54 23.11
CA THR A 144 -4.83 11.39 22.27
C THR A 144 -5.19 10.78 20.91
N VAL A 145 -4.36 11.00 19.89
CA VAL A 145 -4.49 10.35 18.57
C VAL A 145 -4.60 8.83 18.71
N ASP A 146 -3.84 8.20 19.63
CA ASP A 146 -3.93 6.77 19.94
C ASP A 146 -5.34 6.38 20.41
N GLU A 147 -5.92 7.15 21.33
CA GLU A 147 -7.28 6.90 21.84
C GLU A 147 -8.35 7.15 20.77
N MET A 148 -8.17 8.18 19.92
CA MET A 148 -9.07 8.45 18.78
C MET A 148 -9.04 7.30 17.77
N LEU A 149 -7.85 6.83 17.36
CA LEU A 149 -7.70 5.69 16.46
C LEU A 149 -8.35 4.42 17.05
N LYS A 150 -8.16 4.18 18.34
CA LYS A 150 -8.80 3.07 19.06
C LYS A 150 -10.34 3.16 18.96
N ALA A 151 -10.92 4.31 19.23
CA ALA A 151 -12.37 4.52 19.13
C ALA A 151 -12.88 4.33 17.69
N ILE A 152 -12.19 4.90 16.71
CA ILE A 152 -12.55 4.81 15.28
C ILE A 152 -12.51 3.35 14.80
N CYS A 153 -11.44 2.61 15.12
CA CYS A 153 -11.26 1.24 14.65
C CYS A 153 -12.18 0.24 15.35
N VAL A 154 -12.39 0.38 16.68
CA VAL A 154 -13.10 -0.60 17.50
C VAL A 154 -14.61 -0.40 17.46
N VAL A 155 -15.09 0.79 17.82
CA VAL A 155 -16.53 1.08 17.87
C VAL A 155 -17.03 1.92 16.71
N SER A 156 -16.16 2.27 15.77
CA SER A 156 -16.54 3.07 14.58
C SER A 156 -16.99 4.51 14.91
N ALA A 157 -16.41 5.14 15.92
CA ALA A 157 -16.79 6.44 16.45
C ALA A 157 -16.80 7.55 15.39
N ASN A 158 -17.98 8.13 15.10
CA ASN A 158 -18.16 9.23 14.14
C ASN A 158 -17.60 10.54 14.69
N ASP A 159 -17.89 10.84 15.94
CA ASP A 159 -17.36 12.00 16.68
C ASP A 159 -15.82 12.04 16.64
N CYS A 160 -15.17 10.90 16.87
CA CYS A 160 -13.71 10.83 16.84
C CYS A 160 -13.13 11.05 15.43
N VAL A 161 -13.76 10.51 14.38
CA VAL A 161 -13.22 10.71 13.02
C VAL A 161 -13.41 12.14 12.54
N VAL A 162 -14.51 12.81 12.91
CA VAL A 162 -14.72 14.22 12.60
C VAL A 162 -13.71 15.10 13.36
N ALA A 163 -13.51 14.86 14.65
CA ALA A 163 -12.49 15.58 15.44
C ALA A 163 -11.07 15.40 14.83
N MET A 164 -10.73 14.20 14.39
CA MET A 164 -9.45 13.94 13.70
C MET A 164 -9.36 14.66 12.36
N ALA A 165 -10.45 14.67 11.58
CA ALA A 165 -10.51 15.34 10.28
C ALA A 165 -10.28 16.86 10.42
N GLU A 166 -10.96 17.49 11.39
CA GLU A 166 -10.79 18.91 11.69
C GLU A 166 -9.39 19.21 12.23
N HIS A 167 -8.84 18.35 13.06
CA HIS A 167 -7.49 18.51 13.61
C HIS A 167 -6.40 18.45 12.52
N ILE A 168 -6.56 17.57 11.52
CA ILE A 168 -5.59 17.38 10.44
C ILE A 168 -5.72 18.43 9.34
N ALA A 169 -6.95 18.75 8.94
CA ALA A 169 -7.22 19.57 7.74
C ALA A 169 -7.83 20.94 8.06
N GLY A 170 -8.13 21.22 9.32
CA GLY A 170 -8.78 22.46 9.76
C GLY A 170 -10.31 22.44 9.63
N SER A 171 -10.89 21.60 8.76
CA SER A 171 -12.32 21.33 8.67
C SER A 171 -12.62 19.96 8.09
N GLU A 172 -13.85 19.45 8.29
CA GLU A 172 -14.27 18.19 7.66
C GLU A 172 -14.29 18.29 6.15
N GLU A 173 -14.72 19.40 5.57
CA GLU A 173 -14.77 19.63 4.12
C GLU A 173 -13.36 19.55 3.50
N ALA A 174 -12.37 20.18 4.13
CA ALA A 174 -10.98 20.11 3.68
C ALA A 174 -10.45 18.68 3.75
N PHE A 175 -10.79 17.93 4.81
CA PHE A 175 -10.42 16.52 4.94
C PHE A 175 -11.10 15.64 3.88
N VAL A 176 -12.38 15.88 3.58
CA VAL A 176 -13.10 15.18 2.49
C VAL A 176 -12.45 15.45 1.13
N GLN A 177 -11.95 16.67 0.91
CA GLN A 177 -11.16 16.96 -0.30
C GLN A 177 -9.89 16.11 -0.35
N MET A 178 -9.16 15.98 0.76
CA MET A 178 -7.99 15.09 0.86
C MET A 178 -8.36 13.63 0.58
N MET A 179 -9.53 13.15 1.09
CA MET A 179 -10.03 11.80 0.82
C MET A 179 -10.28 11.58 -0.68
N ASN A 180 -10.91 12.51 -1.36
CA ASN A 180 -11.19 12.42 -2.81
C ASN A 180 -9.89 12.51 -3.63
N ASP A 181 -8.93 13.34 -3.24
CA ASP A 181 -7.63 13.43 -3.89
C ASP A 181 -6.82 12.14 -3.71
N LYS A 182 -6.89 11.52 -2.53
CA LYS A 182 -6.27 10.20 -2.28
C LYS A 182 -6.96 9.12 -3.10
N ALA A 183 -8.30 9.12 -3.19
CA ALA A 183 -9.06 8.20 -4.02
C ALA A 183 -8.60 8.25 -5.48
N LYS A 184 -8.47 9.44 -6.06
CA LYS A 184 -7.93 9.63 -7.42
C LYS A 184 -6.52 9.07 -7.57
N LYS A 185 -5.63 9.33 -6.60
CA LYS A 185 -4.24 8.80 -6.61
C LYS A 185 -4.20 7.28 -6.56
N LEU A 186 -5.15 6.64 -5.90
CA LEU A 186 -5.27 5.19 -5.82
C LEU A 186 -5.99 4.56 -7.01
N GLY A 187 -6.55 5.37 -7.94
CA GLY A 187 -7.34 4.87 -9.07
C GLY A 187 -8.74 4.39 -8.68
N MET A 188 -9.29 4.90 -7.57
CA MET A 188 -10.66 4.60 -7.10
C MET A 188 -11.69 5.36 -7.92
N ASN A 189 -11.97 4.87 -9.13
CA ASN A 189 -12.77 5.56 -10.13
C ASN A 189 -14.29 5.51 -9.86
N ASP A 190 -14.73 4.58 -9.01
CA ASP A 190 -16.14 4.40 -8.64
C ASP A 190 -16.50 5.15 -7.34
N THR A 191 -15.56 5.96 -6.79
CA THR A 191 -15.68 6.53 -5.45
C THR A 191 -15.83 8.04 -5.48
N THR A 192 -16.79 8.53 -4.68
CA THR A 192 -16.91 9.93 -4.27
C THR A 192 -17.25 9.99 -2.79
N PHE A 193 -16.39 10.65 -2.00
CA PHE A 193 -16.66 10.92 -0.59
C PHE A 193 -17.33 12.29 -0.42
N LYS A 194 -18.36 12.35 0.44
CA LYS A 194 -19.05 13.57 0.85
C LYS A 194 -18.81 13.93 2.31
N ASN A 195 -18.47 12.93 3.13
CA ASN A 195 -18.13 13.09 4.53
C ASN A 195 -17.05 12.07 4.93
N CYS A 196 -16.46 12.26 6.11
CA CYS A 196 -15.34 11.41 6.59
C CYS A 196 -15.78 10.18 7.37
N HIS A 197 -17.09 10.03 7.68
CA HIS A 197 -17.63 9.05 8.63
C HIS A 197 -18.52 7.98 7.99
N GLY A 198 -19.17 8.28 6.84
CA GLY A 198 -20.00 7.34 6.09
C GLY A 198 -21.49 7.34 6.47
N ILE A 199 -22.01 8.37 7.12
CA ILE A 199 -23.46 8.58 7.21
C ILE A 199 -23.99 8.84 5.78
N ASP A 200 -25.17 8.30 5.49
CA ASP A 200 -25.75 8.38 4.16
C ASP A 200 -25.92 9.83 3.69
N GLU A 201 -25.39 10.10 2.51
CA GLU A 201 -25.50 11.37 1.81
C GLU A 201 -25.56 11.10 0.30
N ASP A 202 -26.30 11.93 -0.43
CA ASP A 202 -26.44 11.73 -1.87
C ASP A 202 -25.13 11.96 -2.61
N GLY A 203 -24.76 10.98 -3.43
CA GLY A 203 -23.48 10.97 -4.12
C GLY A 203 -22.30 10.48 -3.28
N HIS A 204 -22.52 10.07 -2.01
CA HIS A 204 -21.50 9.37 -1.21
C HIS A 204 -21.51 7.90 -1.57
N VAL A 205 -20.64 7.51 -2.51
CA VAL A 205 -20.61 6.17 -3.11
C VAL A 205 -19.20 5.65 -3.27
N THR A 206 -19.09 4.33 -3.37
CA THR A 206 -17.87 3.60 -3.66
C THR A 206 -18.21 2.24 -4.25
N SER A 207 -17.19 1.44 -4.65
CA SER A 207 -17.36 0.06 -5.09
C SER A 207 -16.60 -0.92 -4.20
N ALA A 208 -16.89 -2.22 -4.32
CA ALA A 208 -16.14 -3.25 -3.61
C ALA A 208 -14.66 -3.25 -4.03
N TYR A 209 -14.39 -3.00 -5.32
CA TYR A 209 -13.05 -2.87 -5.87
C TYR A 209 -12.30 -1.70 -5.24
N ASP A 210 -12.90 -0.52 -5.19
CA ASP A 210 -12.26 0.67 -4.62
C ASP A 210 -12.01 0.54 -3.11
N ILE A 211 -12.93 -0.11 -2.38
CA ILE A 211 -12.71 -0.46 -0.97
C ILE A 211 -11.49 -1.39 -0.83
N ALA A 212 -11.34 -2.38 -1.72
CA ALA A 212 -10.19 -3.26 -1.69
C ALA A 212 -8.89 -2.50 -1.97
N LEU A 213 -8.87 -1.52 -2.88
CA LEU A 213 -7.71 -0.66 -3.16
C LEU A 213 -7.28 0.13 -1.92
N MET A 214 -8.20 0.88 -1.27
CA MET A 214 -7.84 1.66 -0.09
C MET A 214 -7.49 0.78 1.11
N SER A 215 -8.12 -0.38 1.26
CA SER A 215 -7.79 -1.35 2.31
C SER A 215 -6.39 -1.93 2.11
N ARG A 216 -6.03 -2.25 0.87
CA ARG A 216 -4.71 -2.72 0.50
C ARG A 216 -3.63 -1.67 0.77
N GLU A 217 -3.86 -0.42 0.36
CA GLU A 217 -2.95 0.70 0.62
C GLU A 217 -2.71 0.86 2.13
N LEU A 218 -3.78 0.90 2.93
CA LEU A 218 -3.69 1.03 4.39
C LEU A 218 -2.87 -0.12 5.01
N LEU A 219 -3.20 -1.36 4.68
CA LEU A 219 -2.56 -2.53 5.29
C LEU A 219 -1.11 -2.74 4.82
N THR A 220 -0.79 -2.34 3.59
CA THR A 220 0.55 -2.54 3.00
C THR A 220 1.51 -1.44 3.40
N LYS A 221 1.07 -0.18 3.38
CA LYS A 221 1.91 0.98 3.68
C LYS A 221 1.97 1.32 5.17
N HIS A 222 0.88 1.04 5.89
CA HIS A 222 0.70 1.40 7.30
C HIS A 222 0.34 0.17 8.16
N PRO A 223 1.17 -0.89 8.18
CA PRO A 223 0.84 -2.16 8.84
C PRO A 223 0.60 -2.01 10.35
N ASN A 224 1.13 -0.95 10.97
CA ASN A 224 0.91 -0.63 12.38
C ASN A 224 -0.56 -0.42 12.74
N ILE A 225 -1.44 -0.16 11.76
CA ILE A 225 -2.88 -0.04 12.02
C ILE A 225 -3.48 -1.32 12.59
N THR A 226 -2.88 -2.47 12.30
CA THR A 226 -3.39 -3.77 12.78
C THR A 226 -3.41 -3.86 14.29
N LYS A 227 -2.59 -3.10 15.02
CA LYS A 227 -2.65 -3.03 16.49
C LYS A 227 -4.01 -2.53 17.00
N TYR A 228 -4.74 -1.71 16.21
CA TYR A 228 -6.08 -1.23 16.57
C TYR A 228 -7.18 -2.08 15.98
N THR A 229 -7.05 -2.49 14.71
CA THR A 229 -8.11 -3.23 14.01
C THR A 229 -8.31 -4.65 14.54
N THR A 230 -7.32 -5.20 15.26
CA THR A 230 -7.39 -6.52 15.91
C THR A 230 -7.86 -6.48 17.38
N ILE A 231 -8.06 -5.30 17.95
CA ILE A 231 -8.60 -5.18 19.31
C ILE A 231 -10.04 -5.70 19.33
N TRP A 232 -10.32 -6.71 20.15
CA TRP A 232 -11.69 -7.20 20.38
C TRP A 232 -12.43 -6.34 21.40
N MET A 233 -11.81 -6.07 22.53
CA MET A 233 -12.37 -5.22 23.60
C MET A 233 -11.26 -4.37 24.20
N ASP A 234 -11.58 -3.13 24.54
CA ASP A 234 -10.72 -2.19 25.25
C ASP A 234 -11.56 -1.17 25.99
N SER A 235 -10.92 -0.17 26.60
CA SER A 235 -11.60 0.92 27.28
C SER A 235 -10.86 2.22 27.12
N LEU A 236 -11.59 3.33 27.29
CA LEU A 236 -11.06 4.69 27.34
C LEU A 236 -11.42 5.35 28.68
N ARG A 237 -10.88 6.54 28.91
CA ARG A 237 -11.20 7.37 30.09
C ARG A 237 -10.98 6.62 31.41
N GLY A 238 -9.85 5.89 31.52
CA GLY A 238 -9.54 5.10 32.72
C GLY A 238 -10.53 3.97 33.02
N GLY A 239 -11.08 3.36 31.98
CA GLY A 239 -12.02 2.23 32.13
C GLY A 239 -13.49 2.62 32.12
N LYS A 240 -13.83 3.91 32.09
CA LYS A 240 -15.23 4.38 32.13
C LYS A 240 -16.00 4.12 30.81
N SER A 241 -15.31 4.10 29.67
CA SER A 241 -15.92 3.85 28.36
C SER A 241 -15.42 2.52 27.83
N GLN A 242 -16.31 1.53 27.80
CA GLN A 242 -15.99 0.20 27.25
C GLN A 242 -16.16 0.20 25.73
N LEU A 243 -15.18 -0.37 25.04
CA LEU A 243 -15.17 -0.52 23.57
C LEU A 243 -15.27 -2.00 23.23
N VAL A 244 -16.17 -2.34 22.29
CA VAL A 244 -16.30 -3.70 21.74
C VAL A 244 -16.30 -3.62 20.23
N ASN A 245 -15.43 -4.40 19.58
CA ASN A 245 -15.26 -4.32 18.15
C ASN A 245 -16.54 -4.73 17.39
N THR A 246 -16.90 -3.91 16.43
CA THR A 246 -18.04 -4.16 15.54
C THR A 246 -17.77 -5.31 14.57
N ASN A 247 -16.51 -5.64 14.29
CA ASN A 247 -16.09 -6.76 13.48
C ASN A 247 -15.99 -8.05 14.33
N LYS A 248 -17.05 -8.86 14.31
CA LYS A 248 -17.10 -10.12 15.09
C LYS A 248 -16.07 -11.16 14.66
N LEU A 249 -15.52 -11.06 13.43
CA LEU A 249 -14.49 -11.97 12.95
C LEU A 249 -13.20 -11.89 13.77
N ILE A 250 -12.91 -10.74 14.41
CA ILE A 250 -11.75 -10.57 15.30
C ILE A 250 -11.72 -11.65 16.39
N LYS A 251 -12.87 -12.07 16.87
CA LYS A 251 -12.98 -13.13 17.89
C LYS A 251 -13.04 -14.55 17.32
N THR A 252 -13.57 -14.70 16.10
CA THR A 252 -14.04 -16.01 15.62
C THR A 252 -13.26 -16.56 14.43
N TYR A 253 -12.51 -15.71 13.69
CA TYR A 253 -11.84 -16.15 12.48
C TYR A 253 -10.32 -16.17 12.65
N ARG A 254 -9.70 -17.33 12.42
CA ARG A 254 -8.24 -17.49 12.57
C ARG A 254 -7.47 -16.60 11.59
N GLY A 255 -6.50 -15.86 12.11
CA GLY A 255 -5.59 -15.05 11.32
C GLY A 255 -6.19 -13.70 10.88
N ILE A 256 -7.37 -13.31 11.37
CA ILE A 256 -7.97 -12.01 11.06
C ILE A 256 -7.06 -10.85 11.49
N THR A 257 -6.90 -9.86 10.62
CA THR A 257 -6.11 -8.64 10.87
C THR A 257 -6.97 -7.37 10.86
N GLY A 258 -8.23 -7.47 10.51
CA GLY A 258 -9.17 -6.34 10.52
C GLY A 258 -10.33 -6.57 9.55
N LEU A 259 -10.96 -5.57 8.97
CA LEU A 259 -10.55 -4.15 8.96
C LEU A 259 -11.70 -3.28 9.50
N LYS A 260 -12.81 -3.15 8.72
CA LYS A 260 -13.89 -2.21 9.04
C LYS A 260 -15.26 -2.70 8.61
N THR A 261 -16.25 -2.57 9.51
CA THR A 261 -17.67 -2.77 9.21
C THR A 261 -18.36 -1.44 8.89
N GLY A 262 -19.43 -1.50 8.11
CA GLY A 262 -20.33 -0.39 7.88
C GLY A 262 -21.79 -0.85 7.79
N SER A 263 -22.73 -0.06 8.26
CA SER A 263 -24.16 -0.30 8.03
C SER A 263 -24.98 0.96 8.23
N THR A 264 -25.93 1.16 7.33
CA THR A 264 -27.06 2.11 7.45
C THR A 264 -28.30 1.42 6.91
N SER A 265 -29.45 2.07 7.02
CA SER A 265 -30.69 1.55 6.44
C SER A 265 -30.63 1.46 4.91
N LEU A 266 -29.89 2.34 4.24
CA LEU A 266 -29.78 2.39 2.79
C LEU A 266 -28.59 1.54 2.27
N ALA A 267 -27.46 1.58 2.94
CA ALA A 267 -26.28 0.79 2.58
C ALA A 267 -26.41 -0.70 2.90
N LEU A 268 -27.35 -1.08 3.77
CA LEU A 268 -27.44 -2.40 4.39
C LEU A 268 -26.13 -2.74 5.12
N TYR A 269 -25.53 -3.91 4.94
CA TYR A 269 -24.38 -4.37 5.74
C TYR A 269 -23.14 -4.55 4.87
N ASN A 270 -22.11 -3.75 5.15
CA ASN A 270 -20.83 -3.74 4.45
C ASN A 270 -19.70 -4.20 5.37
N LEU A 271 -18.65 -4.78 4.79
CA LEU A 271 -17.44 -5.21 5.51
C LEU A 271 -16.25 -5.20 4.57
N SER A 272 -15.15 -4.58 5.00
CA SER A 272 -13.81 -4.92 4.55
C SER A 272 -13.17 -5.79 5.62
N ALA A 273 -12.82 -7.04 5.29
CA ALA A 273 -12.15 -7.99 6.17
C ALA A 273 -10.78 -8.34 5.62
N SER A 274 -9.78 -8.45 6.49
CA SER A 274 -8.43 -8.88 6.13
C SER A 274 -7.94 -9.98 7.04
N ALA A 275 -7.22 -10.95 6.50
CA ALA A 275 -6.65 -12.04 7.27
C ALA A 275 -5.32 -12.51 6.68
N THR A 276 -4.43 -13.01 7.55
CA THR A 276 -3.14 -13.56 7.16
C THR A 276 -2.98 -14.97 7.71
N ARG A 277 -2.61 -15.93 6.86
CA ARG A 277 -2.25 -17.30 7.24
C ARG A 277 -1.08 -17.78 6.41
N ASP A 278 -0.10 -18.35 7.06
CA ASP A 278 1.04 -19.02 6.41
C ASP A 278 1.71 -18.16 5.29
N GLY A 279 1.86 -16.85 5.57
CA GLY A 279 2.45 -15.87 4.65
C GLY A 279 1.53 -15.31 3.58
N LEU A 280 0.33 -15.88 3.38
CA LEU A 280 -0.69 -15.35 2.50
C LEU A 280 -1.59 -14.36 3.24
N SER A 281 -1.71 -13.13 2.70
CA SER A 281 -2.59 -12.09 3.23
C SER A 281 -3.71 -11.78 2.23
N LEU A 282 -4.95 -11.85 2.69
CA LEU A 282 -6.14 -11.68 1.87
C LEU A 282 -7.01 -10.52 2.37
N ILE A 283 -7.65 -9.83 1.44
CA ILE A 283 -8.65 -8.80 1.72
C ILE A 283 -9.95 -9.20 1.02
N ALA A 284 -11.02 -9.39 1.81
CA ALA A 284 -12.36 -9.70 1.34
C ALA A 284 -13.28 -8.51 1.61
N VAL A 285 -13.93 -7.99 0.58
CA VAL A 285 -14.90 -6.91 0.71
C VAL A 285 -16.28 -7.45 0.38
N ILE A 286 -17.25 -7.16 1.25
CA ILE A 286 -18.67 -7.47 1.07
C ILE A 286 -19.43 -6.15 1.13
N MET A 287 -20.32 -5.91 0.16
CA MET A 287 -21.20 -4.75 0.15
C MET A 287 -22.65 -5.15 -0.04
N LYS A 288 -23.54 -4.40 0.60
CA LYS A 288 -25.00 -4.55 0.48
C LYS A 288 -25.48 -5.97 0.85
N ALA A 289 -24.89 -6.57 1.90
CA ALA A 289 -25.39 -7.83 2.43
C ALA A 289 -26.75 -7.60 3.13
N PRO A 290 -27.72 -8.56 3.02
CA PRO A 290 -29.06 -8.36 3.57
C PRO A 290 -29.10 -8.40 5.12
N SER A 291 -28.08 -8.95 5.75
CA SER A 291 -28.02 -9.03 7.22
C SER A 291 -26.57 -9.08 7.74
N THR A 292 -26.42 -8.77 9.02
CA THR A 292 -25.13 -8.94 9.73
C THR A 292 -24.61 -10.38 9.65
N LYS A 293 -25.51 -11.38 9.72
CA LYS A 293 -25.16 -12.81 9.65
C LYS A 293 -24.57 -13.15 8.27
N VAL A 294 -25.23 -12.73 7.20
CA VAL A 294 -24.80 -12.95 5.81
C VAL A 294 -23.47 -12.27 5.57
N ARG A 295 -23.33 -10.99 5.94
CA ARG A 295 -22.07 -10.23 5.79
C ARG A 295 -20.85 -10.98 6.33
N PHE A 296 -20.92 -11.50 7.55
CA PHE A 296 -19.79 -12.21 8.15
C PHE A 296 -19.61 -13.61 7.55
N ALA A 297 -20.68 -14.33 7.26
CA ALA A 297 -20.60 -15.66 6.65
C ALA A 297 -19.96 -15.62 5.26
N GLU A 298 -20.32 -14.60 4.45
CA GLU A 298 -19.78 -14.46 3.10
C GLU A 298 -18.32 -13.97 3.10
N ALA A 299 -17.95 -13.07 4.01
CA ALA A 299 -16.56 -12.68 4.18
C ALA A 299 -15.69 -13.89 4.58
N GLN A 300 -16.16 -14.75 5.50
CA GLN A 300 -15.48 -16.01 5.84
C GLN A 300 -15.36 -16.92 4.61
N LYS A 301 -16.46 -17.08 3.86
CA LYS A 301 -16.51 -17.92 2.66
C LYS A 301 -15.49 -17.48 1.60
N LEU A 302 -15.35 -16.16 1.38
CA LEU A 302 -14.34 -15.60 0.48
C LEU A 302 -12.92 -15.84 0.99
N LEU A 303 -12.65 -15.55 2.26
CA LEU A 303 -11.34 -15.78 2.86
C LEU A 303 -10.96 -17.26 2.83
N ASP A 304 -11.90 -18.15 3.18
CA ASP A 304 -11.67 -19.60 3.15
C ASP A 304 -11.44 -20.10 1.71
N TYR A 305 -12.18 -19.59 0.72
CA TYR A 305 -11.90 -19.86 -0.69
C TYR A 305 -10.46 -19.51 -1.06
N GLY A 306 -10.00 -18.29 -0.73
CA GLY A 306 -8.66 -17.87 -1.00
C GLY A 306 -7.60 -18.72 -0.30
N PHE A 307 -7.74 -18.94 1.01
CA PHE A 307 -6.80 -19.76 1.77
C PHE A 307 -6.81 -21.24 1.40
N ASN A 308 -7.92 -21.78 0.92
CA ASN A 308 -7.98 -23.17 0.48
C ASN A 308 -7.37 -23.36 -0.92
N LYS A 309 -7.60 -22.42 -1.83
CA LYS A 309 -7.18 -22.54 -3.22
C LYS A 309 -5.73 -22.06 -3.48
N PHE A 310 -5.26 -21.07 -2.71
CA PHE A 310 -3.99 -20.40 -2.97
C PHE A 310 -3.01 -20.53 -1.80
N SER A 311 -1.72 -20.40 -2.12
CA SER A 311 -0.62 -20.23 -1.19
C SER A 311 0.29 -19.10 -1.68
N PHE A 312 0.98 -18.43 -0.75
CA PHE A 312 2.03 -17.48 -1.11
C PHE A 312 3.39 -18.18 -0.96
N LYS A 313 4.14 -18.29 -2.06
CA LYS A 313 5.47 -18.93 -2.03
C LYS A 313 6.54 -17.88 -2.18
N ILE A 314 7.46 -17.86 -1.22
CA ILE A 314 8.70 -17.06 -1.28
C ILE A 314 9.74 -17.91 -2.00
N PHE A 315 10.34 -17.37 -3.06
CA PHE A 315 11.41 -18.00 -3.85
C PHE A 315 12.79 -17.60 -3.37
N GLY A 316 12.92 -16.45 -2.72
CA GLY A 316 14.15 -15.95 -2.14
C GLY A 316 13.92 -14.64 -1.38
N ASN A 317 14.81 -14.34 -0.45
CA ASN A 317 14.75 -13.13 0.36
C ASN A 317 15.71 -12.07 -0.20
N ARG A 318 15.45 -10.81 0.11
CA ARG A 318 16.36 -9.71 -0.20
C ARG A 318 17.78 -10.04 0.29
N GLY A 319 18.76 -9.93 -0.61
CA GLY A 319 20.17 -10.20 -0.32
C GLY A 319 20.60 -11.65 -0.53
N ASP A 320 19.68 -12.58 -0.82
CA ASP A 320 20.05 -13.95 -1.16
C ASP A 320 20.91 -13.96 -2.43
N VAL A 321 22.03 -14.69 -2.38
CA VAL A 321 22.94 -14.84 -3.52
C VAL A 321 22.34 -15.81 -4.52
N ILE A 322 22.19 -15.34 -5.76
CA ILE A 322 21.68 -16.16 -6.86
C ILE A 322 22.82 -16.79 -7.64
N GLN A 323 23.81 -16.01 -8.04
CA GLN A 323 25.03 -16.49 -8.69
C GLN A 323 26.14 -15.46 -8.67
N SER A 324 27.38 -15.89 -8.94
CA SER A 324 28.52 -14.98 -9.14
C SER A 324 28.55 -14.53 -10.61
N VAL A 325 28.77 -13.24 -10.85
CA VAL A 325 28.81 -12.61 -12.16
C VAL A 325 30.20 -12.02 -12.43
N SER A 326 30.72 -12.20 -13.64
CA SER A 326 32.01 -11.66 -14.06
C SER A 326 31.96 -10.17 -14.25
N VAL A 327 33.01 -9.47 -13.76
CA VAL A 327 33.15 -8.03 -13.90
C VAL A 327 34.39 -7.72 -14.76
N ASN A 328 34.18 -7.11 -15.89
CA ASN A 328 35.27 -6.68 -16.79
C ASN A 328 35.97 -5.44 -16.25
N LYS A 329 37.29 -5.34 -16.48
CA LYS A 329 38.13 -4.19 -16.11
C LYS A 329 38.12 -3.86 -14.60
N GLY A 330 37.74 -4.82 -13.74
CA GLY A 330 37.66 -4.65 -12.29
C GLY A 330 38.92 -5.09 -11.55
N VAL A 331 39.18 -4.51 -10.39
CA VAL A 331 40.19 -4.99 -9.45
C VAL A 331 39.87 -6.42 -9.00
N LYS A 332 38.57 -6.68 -8.76
CA LYS A 332 38.01 -8.03 -8.61
C LYS A 332 37.42 -8.48 -9.95
N ASN A 333 37.55 -9.77 -10.25
CA ASN A 333 37.04 -10.34 -11.51
C ASN A 333 35.55 -10.68 -11.47
N SER A 334 34.94 -10.65 -10.29
CA SER A 334 33.54 -11.01 -10.09
C SER A 334 32.93 -10.30 -8.87
N THR A 335 31.61 -10.26 -8.85
CA THR A 335 30.77 -9.90 -7.70
C THR A 335 29.60 -10.87 -7.65
N ASP A 336 28.97 -11.03 -6.47
CA ASP A 336 27.76 -11.84 -6.39
C ASP A 336 26.56 -11.00 -6.78
N ALA A 337 25.70 -11.58 -7.61
CA ALA A 337 24.38 -11.06 -7.94
C ALA A 337 23.40 -11.53 -6.85
N VAL A 338 22.85 -10.55 -6.11
CA VAL A 338 21.91 -10.82 -5.01
C VAL A 338 20.53 -10.24 -5.34
N LEU A 339 19.49 -10.80 -4.74
CA LEU A 339 18.13 -10.28 -4.89
C LEU A 339 18.01 -8.86 -4.31
N GLU A 340 17.55 -7.91 -5.13
CA GLU A 340 17.27 -6.55 -4.68
C GLU A 340 16.13 -6.50 -3.67
N ASN A 341 15.08 -7.28 -3.92
CA ASN A 341 13.92 -7.43 -3.05
C ASN A 341 13.60 -8.92 -2.87
N SER A 342 12.87 -9.25 -1.80
CA SER A 342 12.34 -10.60 -1.65
C SER A 342 11.41 -10.92 -2.83
N ALA A 343 11.60 -12.09 -3.44
CA ALA A 343 10.79 -12.57 -4.54
C ALA A 343 9.81 -13.63 -4.02
N GLY A 344 8.54 -13.43 -4.28
CA GLY A 344 7.49 -14.35 -3.94
C GLY A 344 6.24 -14.03 -4.74
N THR A 345 5.35 -14.99 -4.85
CA THR A 345 4.10 -14.82 -5.57
C THR A 345 2.99 -15.71 -5.04
N LEU A 346 1.78 -15.34 -5.40
CA LEU A 346 0.59 -16.15 -5.19
C LEU A 346 0.59 -17.31 -6.20
N ILE A 347 0.33 -18.52 -5.71
CA ILE A 347 0.26 -19.73 -6.52
C ILE A 347 -0.97 -20.54 -6.11
N GLU A 348 -1.64 -21.16 -7.08
CA GLU A 348 -2.63 -22.19 -6.77
C GLU A 348 -1.95 -23.38 -6.08
N LYS A 349 -2.53 -23.84 -4.98
CA LYS A 349 -2.00 -24.99 -4.24
C LYS A 349 -1.85 -26.21 -5.12
N GLY A 350 -0.72 -26.88 -5.00
CA GLY A 350 -0.34 -28.04 -5.83
C GLY A 350 0.45 -27.69 -7.10
N LYS A 351 0.57 -26.40 -7.45
CA LYS A 351 1.39 -25.95 -8.58
C LYS A 351 2.76 -25.42 -8.18
N GLU A 352 3.08 -25.42 -6.89
CA GLU A 352 4.31 -24.80 -6.33
C GLU A 352 5.60 -25.38 -6.94
N ASN A 353 5.59 -26.64 -7.34
CA ASN A 353 6.74 -27.33 -7.93
C ASN A 353 6.84 -27.16 -9.45
N GLN A 354 5.85 -26.54 -10.09
CA GLN A 354 5.82 -26.28 -11.54
C GLN A 354 6.41 -24.91 -11.88
N VAL A 355 6.70 -24.09 -10.88
CA VAL A 355 7.32 -22.77 -11.08
C VAL A 355 8.75 -22.96 -11.57
N THR A 356 9.07 -22.33 -12.68
CA THR A 356 10.41 -22.28 -13.27
C THR A 356 11.07 -20.93 -12.95
N GLN A 357 12.38 -20.95 -12.78
CA GLN A 357 13.20 -19.75 -12.56
C GLN A 357 14.08 -19.54 -13.79
N SER A 358 14.08 -18.33 -14.34
CA SER A 358 15.02 -17.90 -15.37
C SER A 358 15.84 -16.71 -14.87
N ILE A 359 17.14 -16.71 -15.14
CA ILE A 359 18.08 -15.68 -14.71
C ILE A 359 18.63 -15.02 -15.95
N GLU A 360 18.46 -13.70 -16.02
CA GLU A 360 18.97 -12.85 -17.10
C GLU A 360 20.07 -11.96 -16.53
N ILE A 361 21.32 -12.20 -16.92
CA ILE A 361 22.46 -11.37 -16.51
C ILE A 361 22.79 -10.38 -17.62
N ASN A 362 23.09 -9.14 -17.24
CA ASN A 362 23.55 -8.13 -18.18
C ASN A 362 24.85 -8.59 -18.89
N PRO A 363 24.91 -8.58 -20.22
CA PRO A 363 26.01 -9.20 -20.96
C PRO A 363 27.36 -8.49 -20.77
N ASN A 364 27.37 -7.18 -20.44
CA ASN A 364 28.57 -6.38 -20.33
C ASN A 364 28.60 -5.67 -18.98
N ILE A 365 29.04 -6.39 -17.93
CA ILE A 365 29.24 -5.81 -16.62
C ILE A 365 30.70 -5.32 -16.53
N GLU A 366 30.90 -3.99 -16.51
CA GLU A 366 32.21 -3.35 -16.43
C GLU A 366 32.37 -2.52 -15.16
N ALA A 367 33.57 -2.59 -14.55
CA ALA A 367 33.92 -1.73 -13.44
C ALA A 367 34.12 -0.25 -13.87
N PRO A 368 33.82 0.73 -13.02
CA PRO A 368 33.45 0.56 -11.62
C PRO A 368 31.99 0.16 -11.42
N ILE A 369 31.71 -0.70 -10.45
CA ILE A 369 30.38 -1.10 -10.01
C ILE A 369 30.24 -0.75 -8.55
N LYS A 370 29.09 -0.24 -8.17
CA LYS A 370 28.73 0.01 -6.76
C LYS A 370 27.80 -1.09 -6.24
N LYS A 371 27.89 -1.34 -4.94
CA LYS A 371 26.91 -2.17 -4.25
C LYS A 371 25.50 -1.63 -4.50
N GLY A 372 24.61 -2.48 -4.99
CA GLY A 372 23.23 -2.11 -5.36
C GLY A 372 23.03 -1.78 -6.85
N ASP A 373 24.10 -1.70 -7.66
CA ASP A 373 23.96 -1.55 -9.11
C ASP A 373 23.32 -2.80 -9.73
N VAL A 374 22.38 -2.60 -10.66
CA VAL A 374 21.65 -3.69 -11.31
C VAL A 374 22.57 -4.44 -12.28
N VAL A 375 22.77 -5.73 -12.02
CA VAL A 375 23.59 -6.63 -12.83
C VAL A 375 22.80 -7.67 -13.59
N GLY A 376 21.48 -7.74 -13.36
CA GLY A 376 20.59 -8.67 -14.04
C GLY A 376 19.17 -8.64 -13.47
N LYS A 377 18.37 -9.63 -13.87
CA LYS A 377 16.99 -9.85 -13.43
C LYS A 377 16.77 -11.34 -13.21
N VAL A 378 15.95 -11.69 -12.24
CA VAL A 378 15.40 -13.04 -12.10
C VAL A 378 13.89 -13.01 -12.33
N VAL A 379 13.40 -13.96 -13.10
CA VAL A 379 11.98 -14.10 -13.44
C VAL A 379 11.50 -15.47 -13.00
N PHE A 380 10.37 -15.51 -12.32
CA PHE A 380 9.67 -16.73 -11.91
C PHE A 380 8.43 -16.88 -12.78
N SER A 381 8.26 -18.02 -13.44
CA SER A 381 7.18 -18.28 -14.39
C SER A 381 6.48 -19.59 -14.08
N LEU A 382 5.19 -19.65 -14.40
CA LEU A 382 4.36 -20.86 -14.37
C LEU A 382 3.65 -20.99 -15.71
N ASP A 383 3.74 -22.16 -16.34
CA ASP A 383 3.15 -22.43 -17.65
C ASP A 383 3.53 -21.38 -18.71
N GLY A 384 4.77 -20.83 -18.63
CA GLY A 384 5.26 -19.81 -19.55
C GLY A 384 4.83 -18.37 -19.23
N ASN A 385 3.96 -18.17 -18.23
CA ASN A 385 3.54 -16.84 -17.79
C ASN A 385 4.41 -16.34 -16.64
N GLU A 386 4.90 -15.10 -16.74
CA GLU A 386 5.64 -14.44 -15.64
C GLU A 386 4.72 -14.25 -14.44
N LEU A 387 5.12 -14.81 -13.28
CA LEU A 387 4.42 -14.65 -12.01
C LEU A 387 5.00 -13.51 -11.18
N SER A 388 6.33 -13.40 -11.17
CA SER A 388 7.06 -12.42 -10.37
C SER A 388 8.45 -12.24 -10.95
N SER A 389 9.01 -11.06 -10.78
CA SER A 389 10.41 -10.79 -11.10
C SER A 389 11.01 -9.76 -10.16
N THR A 390 12.32 -9.81 -10.00
CA THR A 390 13.09 -8.82 -9.23
C THR A 390 14.46 -8.62 -9.85
N ASN A 391 15.03 -7.44 -9.65
CA ASN A 391 16.40 -7.18 -10.09
C ASN A 391 17.41 -8.01 -9.28
N LEU A 392 18.49 -8.32 -9.93
CA LEU A 392 19.72 -8.81 -9.33
C LEU A 392 20.69 -7.63 -9.23
N VAL A 393 21.22 -7.39 -8.03
CA VAL A 393 22.13 -6.28 -7.78
C VAL A 393 23.48 -6.75 -7.29
N ALA A 394 24.51 -5.96 -7.51
CA ALA A 394 25.87 -6.25 -7.04
C ALA A 394 25.92 -6.26 -5.50
N SER A 395 26.50 -7.30 -4.91
CA SER A 395 26.62 -7.45 -3.45
C SER A 395 27.69 -6.56 -2.82
N CYS A 396 28.68 -6.10 -3.63
CA CYS A 396 29.77 -5.26 -3.17
C CYS A 396 30.30 -4.36 -4.30
N ASP A 397 31.06 -3.33 -3.90
CA ASP A 397 31.79 -2.47 -4.82
C ASP A 397 32.90 -3.22 -5.54
N VAL A 398 33.08 -2.92 -6.82
CA VAL A 398 34.21 -3.38 -7.63
C VAL A 398 34.84 -2.18 -8.34
N ASP A 399 35.98 -1.74 -7.86
CA ASP A 399 36.71 -0.62 -8.45
C ASP A 399 37.31 -0.98 -9.80
N LYS A 400 37.45 0.02 -10.67
CA LYS A 400 38.12 -0.14 -11.97
C LYS A 400 39.61 -0.39 -11.78
N ILE A 401 40.18 -1.35 -12.50
CA ILE A 401 41.62 -1.62 -12.51
C ILE A 401 42.36 -0.43 -13.11
N ASN A 402 43.39 0.04 -12.45
CA ASN A 402 44.32 1.03 -12.94
C ASN A 402 45.72 0.42 -13.10
N LEU A 403 46.69 1.17 -13.72
CA LEU A 403 48.04 0.67 -13.97
C LEU A 403 48.73 0.17 -12.69
N PHE A 404 48.54 0.84 -11.56
CA PHE A 404 49.15 0.46 -10.28
C PHE A 404 48.54 -0.82 -9.71
N THR A 405 47.21 -0.97 -9.73
CA THR A 405 46.53 -2.18 -9.28
C THR A 405 46.77 -3.35 -10.22
N MET A 406 46.96 -3.10 -11.53
CA MET A 406 47.31 -4.11 -12.51
C MET A 406 48.72 -4.66 -12.30
N SER A 407 49.70 -3.79 -12.05
CA SER A 407 51.09 -4.21 -11.78
C SER A 407 51.19 -5.03 -10.48
N LYS A 408 50.46 -4.63 -9.42
CA LYS A 408 50.35 -5.46 -8.20
C LYS A 408 49.78 -6.84 -8.51
N LYS A 409 48.70 -6.93 -9.27
CA LYS A 409 48.03 -8.20 -9.62
C LYS A 409 48.97 -9.14 -10.39
N ILE A 410 49.76 -8.59 -11.33
CA ILE A 410 50.77 -9.37 -12.06
C ILE A 410 51.86 -9.87 -11.13
N ILE A 411 52.39 -9.02 -10.24
CA ILE A 411 53.44 -9.41 -9.27
C ILE A 411 52.97 -10.54 -8.34
N TYR A 412 51.74 -10.42 -7.77
CA TYR A 412 51.17 -11.48 -6.92
C TYR A 412 50.96 -12.77 -7.70
N SER A 413 50.46 -12.73 -8.92
CA SER A 413 50.29 -13.89 -9.80
C SER A 413 51.61 -14.61 -10.08
N TRP A 414 52.71 -13.85 -10.26
CA TRP A 414 54.06 -14.39 -10.43
C TRP A 414 54.61 -15.05 -9.13
N ILE A 415 54.36 -14.41 -8.01
CA ILE A 415 54.77 -14.96 -6.69
C ILE A 415 54.02 -16.27 -6.41
N ASP A 416 52.76 -16.38 -6.71
CA ASP A 416 51.97 -17.60 -6.52
C ASP A 416 52.46 -18.71 -7.48
N LEU A 417 52.81 -18.36 -8.71
CA LEU A 417 53.35 -19.33 -9.67
C LEU A 417 54.76 -19.87 -9.25
N LEU A 418 55.54 -19.07 -8.51
CA LEU A 418 56.83 -19.47 -8.00
C LEU A 418 56.73 -20.30 -6.69
N ARG A 419 55.57 -20.34 -6.07
CA ARG A 419 55.28 -21.08 -4.84
C ARG A 419 54.59 -22.43 -5.08
N SER A 420 54.03 -22.62 -6.31
CA SER A 420 53.43 -23.86 -6.77
C SER A 420 54.50 -24.77 -7.43
#